data_ff91cf8e891a34d7fbe8dfa82393e4b9
#
_entry.id   ff91cf8e891a34d7fbe8dfa82393e4b9
#
_cell.length_a   1.000
_cell.length_b   1.000
_cell.length_c   1.000
_cell.angle_alpha   90.00
_cell.angle_beta   90.00
_cell.angle_gamma   90.00
#
_symmetry.space_group_name_H-M   'P 1'
#
loop_
_entity.id
_entity.type
_entity.pdbx_description
1 polymer ?
#
loop_
_entity_poly.entity_id
_entity_poly.type
_entity_poly.pdbx_seq_one_letter_code
_entity_poly.pdbx_strand_id
1 'polypeptide(L)'
;RSSAASDVYKRQPLFKSGLESGKVRDRNSKPNRPVKIRKARFEELRELWEKLNQRYTIWYEPELNIEIDKALDKILETGHIFTDRVIASRRDIVVSDGNHMSSNSESGVQYTINQALPYGVFLKRVSDSTNISLEKIHSAICRYTKKTGKIKDSHFNEQAISALVQSFTDWKIENLQGRFKYKKTDGSTGATALTYADGSVREEIAQGRIGVKMKEGDAADKYLYDAKAYDSPLELEDIESDVDGGLSGIAEVVVYGKIPRSSIAIPTIDGGKYSPDFMYVVKKANGDKELNIVVETKDVENKSTLRGVEAAKIKCAEIFFKNLSAQGYNVHFRTQLNNKKMLQIVKEVITQ
;
A
#
# COMPACT_ATOMS: atom_id res chain seq x y z
N ARG A 1 28.85 -30.73 -6.43
CA ARG A 1 29.14 -29.41 -5.82
C ARG A 1 29.08 -28.33 -6.90
N SER A 2 28.19 -27.36 -6.71
CA SER A 2 28.31 -25.99 -7.21
C SER A 2 28.09 -25.73 -8.70
N SER A 3 26.87 -25.89 -9.21
CA SER A 3 26.44 -25.21 -10.45
C SER A 3 25.70 -23.89 -10.19
N ALA A 4 25.07 -23.73 -9.05
CA ALA A 4 24.25 -22.54 -8.72
C ALA A 4 25.07 -21.24 -8.55
N ALA A 5 26.29 -21.31 -7.99
CA ALA A 5 27.15 -20.13 -7.83
C ALA A 5 27.73 -19.63 -9.17
N SER A 6 27.96 -20.53 -10.15
CA SER A 6 28.47 -20.19 -11.49
C SER A 6 27.43 -19.42 -12.32
N ASP A 7 26.13 -19.71 -12.16
CA ASP A 7 25.07 -19.05 -12.92
C ASP A 7 24.76 -17.65 -12.42
N VAL A 8 24.96 -17.38 -11.12
CA VAL A 8 24.81 -16.02 -10.55
C VAL A 8 25.87 -15.08 -11.11
N TYR A 9 27.12 -15.55 -11.25
CA TYR A 9 28.23 -14.76 -11.83
C TYR A 9 28.09 -14.48 -13.32
N LYS A 10 27.47 -15.38 -14.10
CA LYS A 10 27.25 -15.18 -15.54
C LYS A 10 26.10 -14.16 -15.83
N ARG A 11 25.21 -13.93 -14.87
CA ARG A 11 24.10 -12.95 -15.00
C ARG A 11 24.47 -11.52 -14.58
N GLN A 12 25.57 -11.35 -13.83
CA GLN A 12 26.03 -10.04 -13.38
C GLN A 12 26.35 -9.03 -14.50
N PRO A 13 26.96 -9.41 -15.65
CA PRO A 13 27.21 -8.45 -16.74
C PRO A 13 25.94 -7.88 -17.38
N LEU A 14 24.87 -8.68 -17.50
CA LEU A 14 23.59 -8.25 -18.06
C LEU A 14 22.88 -7.23 -17.14
N PHE A 15 22.98 -7.44 -15.84
CA PHE A 15 22.44 -6.49 -14.86
C PHE A 15 23.27 -5.20 -14.80
N LYS A 16 24.60 -5.28 -14.85
CA LYS A 16 25.47 -4.10 -14.86
C LYS A 16 25.24 -3.22 -16.09
N SER A 17 25.16 -3.77 -17.28
CA SER A 17 24.92 -3.00 -18.49
C SER A 17 23.54 -2.34 -18.52
N GLY A 18 22.52 -2.98 -17.93
CA GLY A 18 21.18 -2.40 -17.77
C GLY A 18 21.14 -1.26 -16.74
N LEU A 19 21.88 -1.39 -15.65
CA LEU A 19 22.05 -0.35 -14.62
C LEU A 19 22.85 0.85 -15.15
N GLU A 20 23.94 0.60 -15.87
CA GLU A 20 24.77 1.65 -16.48
C GLU A 20 24.04 2.40 -17.59
N SER A 21 23.15 1.74 -18.32
CA SER A 21 22.31 2.39 -19.34
C SER A 21 21.13 3.18 -18.76
N GLY A 22 20.90 3.15 -17.44
CA GLY A 22 19.76 3.78 -16.79
C GLY A 22 18.39 3.18 -17.10
N LYS A 23 18.35 2.12 -17.91
CA LYS A 23 17.11 1.41 -18.31
C LYS A 23 16.56 0.48 -17.21
N VAL A 24 17.44 -0.06 -16.36
CA VAL A 24 17.06 -0.90 -15.22
C VAL A 24 17.67 -0.28 -13.97
N ARG A 25 16.84 0.17 -13.04
CA ARG A 25 17.31 0.65 -11.73
C ARG A 25 17.19 -0.48 -10.71
N ASP A 26 18.24 -0.67 -9.93
CA ASP A 26 18.16 -1.52 -8.75
C ASP A 26 17.03 -1.03 -7.86
N ARG A 27 16.08 -1.90 -7.54
CA ARG A 27 14.95 -1.61 -6.65
C ARG A 27 15.42 -1.15 -5.26
N ASN A 28 16.63 -1.54 -4.86
CA ASN A 28 17.25 -1.17 -3.59
C ASN A 28 18.09 0.10 -3.68
N SER A 29 18.48 0.56 -4.87
CA SER A 29 19.21 1.82 -5.07
C SER A 29 18.24 3.01 -5.08
N LYS A 30 17.53 3.23 -3.97
CA LYS A 30 16.77 4.47 -3.78
C LYS A 30 17.76 5.63 -3.64
N PRO A 31 17.46 6.79 -4.23
CA PRO A 31 18.28 7.97 -4.02
C PRO A 31 18.47 8.23 -2.52
N ASN A 32 19.71 8.31 -2.08
CA ASN A 32 20.06 8.52 -0.67
C ASN A 32 20.38 9.99 -0.36
N ARG A 33 20.13 10.91 -1.30
CA ARG A 33 20.34 12.32 -1.05
C ARG A 33 19.53 12.76 0.17
N PRO A 34 20.15 13.39 1.17
CA PRO A 34 19.41 13.89 2.32
C PRO A 34 18.52 15.07 1.91
N VAL A 35 17.33 15.10 2.46
CA VAL A 35 16.37 16.20 2.33
C VAL A 35 16.04 16.65 3.75
N LYS A 36 16.23 17.94 4.03
CA LYS A 36 16.01 18.50 5.36
C LYS A 36 14.53 18.60 5.69
N ILE A 37 14.18 18.26 6.92
CA ILE A 37 12.85 18.45 7.48
C ILE A 37 12.83 19.82 8.16
N ARG A 38 11.87 20.66 7.80
CA ARG A 38 11.66 21.96 8.44
C ARG A 38 10.98 21.75 9.79
N LYS A 39 11.77 21.73 10.87
CA LYS A 39 11.28 21.39 12.22
C LYS A 39 10.09 22.25 12.66
N ALA A 40 10.12 23.57 12.41
CA ALA A 40 9.02 24.47 12.74
C ALA A 40 7.71 24.05 12.02
N ARG A 41 7.80 23.64 10.75
CA ARG A 41 6.64 23.15 9.98
C ARG A 41 6.16 21.79 10.47
N PHE A 42 7.06 20.94 10.92
CA PHE A 42 6.65 19.67 11.51
C PHE A 42 5.86 19.86 12.81
N GLU A 43 6.20 20.85 13.65
CA GLU A 43 5.44 21.11 14.88
C GLU A 43 3.96 21.44 14.59
N GLU A 44 3.69 22.17 13.51
CA GLU A 44 2.34 22.48 13.05
C GLU A 44 1.59 21.23 12.50
N LEU A 45 2.33 20.20 12.13
CA LEU A 45 1.81 18.93 11.59
C LEU A 45 1.79 17.81 12.65
N ARG A 46 2.47 17.98 13.79
CA ARG A 46 2.78 16.94 14.79
C ARG A 46 1.54 16.15 15.21
N GLU A 47 0.44 16.83 15.54
CA GLU A 47 -0.76 16.16 16.02
C GLU A 47 -1.35 15.22 14.96
N LEU A 48 -1.44 15.67 13.71
CA LEU A 48 -1.89 14.83 12.59
C LEU A 48 -0.94 13.63 12.42
N TRP A 49 0.37 13.87 12.40
CA TRP A 49 1.36 12.82 12.23
C TRP A 49 1.28 11.75 13.32
N GLU A 50 1.17 12.13 14.58
CA GLU A 50 1.07 11.20 15.71
C GLU A 50 -0.21 10.36 15.65
N LYS A 51 -1.31 10.91 15.17
CA LYS A 51 -2.56 10.15 14.96
C LYS A 51 -2.43 9.16 13.81
N LEU A 52 -1.82 9.56 12.70
CA LEU A 52 -1.66 8.70 11.52
C LEU A 52 -0.64 7.56 11.75
N ASN A 53 0.35 7.76 12.63
CA ASN A 53 1.39 6.76 12.92
C ASN A 53 1.00 5.75 14.02
N GLN A 54 -0.24 5.73 14.47
CA GLN A 54 -0.70 4.71 15.40
C GLN A 54 -0.95 3.37 14.69
N ARG A 55 -0.85 2.29 15.42
CA ARG A 55 -1.12 0.96 14.89
C ARG A 55 -2.61 0.66 14.94
N TYR A 56 -3.14 0.20 13.82
CA TYR A 56 -4.53 -0.20 13.68
C TYR A 56 -4.62 -1.63 13.12
N THR A 57 -5.74 -2.28 13.44
CA THR A 57 -6.12 -3.56 12.85
C THR A 57 -7.54 -3.48 12.31
N ILE A 58 -7.82 -4.24 11.26
CA ILE A 58 -9.19 -4.43 10.77
C ILE A 58 -9.91 -5.37 11.74
N TRP A 59 -11.08 -4.97 12.14
CA TRP A 59 -11.97 -5.75 12.98
C TRP A 59 -13.29 -6.00 12.25
N TYR A 60 -13.65 -7.27 12.17
CA TYR A 60 -14.92 -7.71 11.60
C TYR A 60 -15.95 -7.94 12.71
N GLU A 61 -17.20 -7.59 12.45
CA GLU A 61 -18.28 -7.88 13.37
C GLU A 61 -18.49 -9.41 13.46
N PRO A 62 -18.94 -9.94 14.63
CA PRO A 62 -19.05 -11.39 14.84
C PRO A 62 -19.91 -12.13 13.80
N GLU A 63 -20.92 -11.46 13.27
CA GLU A 63 -21.82 -12.01 12.25
C GLU A 63 -21.07 -12.36 10.95
N LEU A 64 -20.04 -11.58 10.61
CA LEU A 64 -19.20 -11.83 9.43
C LEU A 64 -18.35 -13.10 9.55
N ASN A 65 -18.14 -13.60 10.77
CA ASN A 65 -17.38 -14.83 10.97
C ASN A 65 -18.04 -16.04 10.29
N ILE A 66 -19.37 -16.09 10.28
CA ILE A 66 -20.13 -17.17 9.63
C ILE A 66 -19.99 -17.06 8.10
N GLU A 67 -20.01 -15.84 7.55
CA GLU A 67 -19.82 -15.62 6.12
C GLU A 67 -18.40 -15.98 5.68
N ILE A 68 -17.39 -15.63 6.49
CA ILE A 68 -15.99 -16.01 6.28
C ILE A 68 -15.83 -17.53 6.25
N ASP A 69 -16.43 -18.24 7.19
CA ASP A 69 -16.36 -19.71 7.26
C ASP A 69 -17.00 -20.35 6.01
N LYS A 70 -18.18 -19.85 5.59
CA LYS A 70 -18.85 -20.32 4.36
C LYS A 70 -18.02 -20.01 3.11
N ALA A 71 -17.37 -18.85 3.07
CA ALA A 71 -16.51 -18.47 1.95
C ALA A 71 -15.29 -19.38 1.84
N LEU A 72 -14.61 -19.68 2.97
CA LEU A 72 -13.50 -20.62 3.00
C LEU A 72 -13.93 -22.01 2.49
N ASP A 73 -15.05 -22.50 2.98
CA ASP A 73 -15.58 -23.81 2.53
C ASP A 73 -15.83 -23.80 1.01
N LYS A 74 -16.49 -22.77 0.48
CA LYS A 74 -16.76 -22.64 -0.94
C LYS A 74 -15.48 -22.52 -1.79
N ILE A 75 -14.50 -21.72 -1.34
CA ILE A 75 -13.23 -21.55 -2.03
C ILE A 75 -12.46 -22.87 -2.10
N LEU A 76 -12.43 -23.63 -1.00
CA LEU A 76 -11.77 -24.94 -0.98
C LEU A 76 -12.46 -25.94 -1.91
N GLU A 77 -13.79 -25.88 -2.03
CA GLU A 77 -14.57 -26.80 -2.87
C GLU A 77 -14.44 -26.49 -4.37
N THR A 78 -14.44 -25.21 -4.74
CA THR A 78 -14.55 -24.77 -6.13
C THR A 78 -13.26 -24.20 -6.71
N GLY A 79 -12.32 -23.77 -5.86
CA GLY A 79 -11.14 -23.03 -6.27
C GLY A 79 -9.98 -23.87 -6.79
N HIS A 80 -10.12 -25.20 -6.88
CA HIS A 80 -9.02 -26.10 -7.28
C HIS A 80 -7.72 -25.84 -6.52
N ILE A 81 -7.82 -25.50 -5.24
CA ILE A 81 -6.69 -25.08 -4.38
C ILE A 81 -5.66 -26.18 -4.24
N PHE A 82 -6.12 -27.41 -3.98
CA PHE A 82 -5.25 -28.53 -3.70
C PHE A 82 -4.93 -29.29 -4.98
N THR A 83 -3.74 -29.06 -5.50
CA THR A 83 -3.19 -29.73 -6.69
C THR A 83 -1.76 -30.15 -6.46
N ASP A 84 -1.39 -31.29 -7.00
CA ASP A 84 -0.01 -31.79 -7.05
C ASP A 84 0.65 -31.58 -8.42
N ARG A 85 -0.04 -30.87 -9.33
CA ARG A 85 0.46 -30.58 -10.69
C ARG A 85 0.42 -29.08 -10.95
N VAL A 86 1.47 -28.56 -11.57
CA VAL A 86 1.62 -27.18 -12.01
C VAL A 86 1.83 -27.15 -13.51
N ILE A 87 1.17 -26.22 -14.17
CA ILE A 87 1.48 -25.87 -15.55
C ILE A 87 2.44 -24.69 -15.52
N ALA A 88 3.72 -24.91 -15.86
CA ALA A 88 4.66 -23.82 -16.01
C ALA A 88 4.58 -23.28 -17.45
N SER A 89 4.24 -22.02 -17.61
CA SER A 89 4.34 -21.32 -18.89
C SER A 89 5.64 -20.49 -18.91
N ARG A 90 6.45 -20.66 -19.93
CA ARG A 90 7.58 -19.78 -20.18
C ARG A 90 7.11 -18.64 -21.08
N ARG A 91 7.31 -17.42 -20.62
CA ARG A 91 7.04 -16.23 -21.43
C ARG A 91 8.39 -15.56 -21.70
N ASP A 92 8.86 -15.65 -22.95
CA ASP A 92 10.01 -14.90 -23.38
C ASP A 92 9.58 -13.50 -23.82
N ILE A 93 10.07 -12.48 -23.11
CA ILE A 93 9.81 -11.09 -23.45
C ILE A 93 11.02 -10.58 -24.23
N VAL A 94 10.83 -10.30 -25.51
CA VAL A 94 11.85 -9.65 -26.34
C VAL A 94 11.57 -8.16 -26.35
N VAL A 95 12.54 -7.39 -25.83
CA VAL A 95 12.49 -5.92 -25.90
C VAL A 95 13.36 -5.52 -27.10
N SER A 96 12.73 -5.11 -28.19
CA SER A 96 13.44 -4.52 -29.34
C SER A 96 13.62 -3.03 -29.13
N ASP A 97 14.68 -2.46 -29.73
CA ASP A 97 15.00 -1.04 -29.65
C ASP A 97 13.79 -0.18 -30.05
N GLY A 98 13.31 0.63 -29.11
CA GLY A 98 12.29 1.63 -29.37
C GLY A 98 10.86 1.27 -28.94
N ASN A 99 10.60 0.84 -27.71
CA ASN A 99 9.26 0.72 -27.11
C ASN A 99 8.32 -0.39 -27.60
N HIS A 100 8.77 -1.35 -28.39
CA HIS A 100 7.95 -2.51 -28.73
C HIS A 100 8.32 -3.71 -27.84
N MET A 101 7.37 -4.17 -27.02
CA MET A 101 7.44 -5.43 -26.30
C MET A 101 6.69 -6.50 -27.07
N SER A 102 7.36 -7.52 -27.58
CA SER A 102 6.71 -8.72 -28.08
C SER A 102 6.85 -9.84 -27.05
N SER A 103 5.78 -10.57 -26.79
CA SER A 103 5.79 -11.73 -25.90
C SER A 103 5.38 -12.98 -26.66
N ASN A 104 6.26 -13.97 -26.74
CA ASN A 104 5.91 -15.31 -27.16
C ASN A 104 5.64 -16.16 -25.93
N SER A 105 4.45 -16.74 -25.83
CA SER A 105 4.11 -17.70 -24.79
C SER A 105 4.12 -19.11 -25.38
N GLU A 106 5.02 -19.95 -24.89
CA GLU A 106 4.92 -21.39 -25.16
C GLU A 106 3.96 -22.02 -24.13
N SER A 107 3.04 -22.89 -24.62
CA SER A 107 2.13 -23.64 -23.75
C SER A 107 2.92 -24.62 -22.88
N GLY A 108 2.67 -24.54 -21.57
CA GLY A 108 3.55 -25.06 -20.57
C GLY A 108 3.57 -26.58 -20.44
N VAL A 109 4.73 -27.06 -20.06
CA VAL A 109 4.96 -28.44 -19.62
C VAL A 109 4.34 -28.61 -18.22
N GLN A 110 3.60 -29.71 -18.01
CA GLN A 110 3.09 -30.08 -16.68
C GLN A 110 4.22 -30.63 -15.81
N TYR A 111 4.41 -30.07 -14.66
CA TYR A 111 5.33 -30.55 -13.63
C TYR A 111 4.56 -31.03 -12.41
N THR A 112 5.04 -32.11 -11.79
CA THR A 112 4.55 -32.52 -10.47
C THR A 112 5.25 -31.69 -9.40
N ILE A 113 4.49 -31.18 -8.43
CA ILE A 113 5.05 -30.46 -7.28
C ILE A 113 5.60 -31.51 -6.32
N ASN A 114 6.92 -31.55 -6.18
CA ASN A 114 7.58 -32.50 -5.28
C ASN A 114 7.90 -31.93 -3.89
N GLN A 115 7.68 -30.63 -3.68
CA GLN A 115 8.04 -29.96 -2.44
C GLN A 115 6.79 -29.63 -1.64
N ALA A 116 6.46 -30.47 -0.67
CA ALA A 116 5.45 -30.20 0.33
C ALA A 116 6.01 -29.29 1.44
N LEU A 117 5.18 -28.41 1.93
CA LEU A 117 5.45 -27.63 3.14
C LEU A 117 4.90 -28.38 4.36
N PRO A 118 5.56 -28.27 5.52
CA PRO A 118 4.95 -28.70 6.78
C PRO A 118 3.58 -28.02 6.98
N TYR A 119 2.59 -28.77 7.39
CA TYR A 119 1.21 -28.26 7.50
C TYR A 119 1.08 -27.00 8.37
N GLY A 120 1.79 -26.95 9.50
CA GLY A 120 1.82 -25.75 10.35
C GLY A 120 2.40 -24.52 9.66
N VAL A 121 3.40 -24.71 8.77
CA VAL A 121 3.98 -23.62 7.96
C VAL A 121 2.96 -23.13 6.93
N PHE A 122 2.27 -24.06 6.27
CA PHE A 122 1.19 -23.74 5.33
C PHE A 122 0.11 -22.90 6.01
N LEU A 123 -0.43 -23.36 7.14
CA LEU A 123 -1.46 -22.63 7.91
C LEU A 123 -1.00 -21.25 8.32
N LYS A 124 0.23 -21.15 8.86
CA LYS A 124 0.78 -19.86 9.31
C LYS A 124 0.88 -18.88 8.16
N ARG A 125 1.38 -19.29 7.01
CA ARG A 125 1.54 -18.41 5.85
C ARG A 125 0.22 -17.94 5.26
N VAL A 126 -0.79 -18.83 5.20
CA VAL A 126 -2.14 -18.43 4.78
C VAL A 126 -2.73 -17.46 5.79
N SER A 127 -2.60 -17.73 7.09
CA SER A 127 -3.08 -16.86 8.17
C SER A 127 -2.43 -15.45 8.10
N ASP A 128 -1.11 -15.40 7.98
CA ASP A 128 -0.35 -14.13 7.90
C ASP A 128 -0.76 -13.31 6.65
N SER A 129 -1.08 -13.97 5.54
CA SER A 129 -1.46 -13.31 4.29
C SER A 129 -2.93 -12.90 4.21
N THR A 130 -3.81 -13.61 4.91
CA THR A 130 -5.26 -13.37 4.85
C THR A 130 -5.82 -12.62 6.05
N ASN A 131 -5.07 -12.53 7.14
CA ASN A 131 -5.51 -12.07 8.46
C ASN A 131 -6.68 -12.91 9.04
N ILE A 132 -6.75 -14.20 8.69
CA ILE A 132 -7.68 -15.16 9.27
C ILE A 132 -6.96 -15.99 10.34
N SER A 133 -7.65 -16.33 11.43
CA SER A 133 -7.04 -17.17 12.44
C SER A 133 -6.68 -18.56 11.92
N LEU A 134 -5.57 -19.12 12.41
CA LEU A 134 -5.12 -20.47 12.12
C LEU A 134 -6.23 -21.50 12.33
N GLU A 135 -7.01 -21.33 13.41
CA GLU A 135 -8.13 -22.21 13.77
C GLU A 135 -9.21 -22.26 12.69
N LYS A 136 -9.61 -21.12 12.13
CA LYS A 136 -10.62 -21.07 11.06
C LYS A 136 -10.14 -21.75 9.79
N ILE A 137 -8.89 -21.50 9.38
CA ILE A 137 -8.29 -22.11 8.20
C ILE A 137 -8.19 -23.62 8.41
N HIS A 138 -7.69 -24.07 9.56
CA HIS A 138 -7.60 -25.48 9.92
C HIS A 138 -8.98 -26.16 9.91
N SER A 139 -9.97 -25.54 10.53
CA SER A 139 -11.34 -26.06 10.58
C SER A 139 -11.97 -26.22 9.19
N ALA A 140 -11.76 -25.24 8.30
CA ALA A 140 -12.22 -25.33 6.91
C ALA A 140 -11.54 -26.47 6.14
N ILE A 141 -10.22 -26.63 6.29
CA ILE A 141 -9.47 -27.73 5.68
C ILE A 141 -9.95 -29.10 6.22
N CYS A 142 -10.20 -29.19 7.52
CA CYS A 142 -10.75 -30.41 8.13
C CYS A 142 -12.16 -30.76 7.58
N ARG A 143 -13.05 -29.77 7.42
CA ARG A 143 -14.37 -29.97 6.80
C ARG A 143 -14.22 -30.45 5.36
N TYR A 144 -13.37 -29.81 4.59
CA TYR A 144 -13.07 -30.19 3.20
C TYR A 144 -12.51 -31.61 3.11
N THR A 145 -11.56 -31.98 3.97
CA THR A 145 -10.97 -33.32 4.00
C THR A 145 -12.00 -34.40 4.34
N LYS A 146 -12.86 -34.14 5.32
CA LYS A 146 -13.96 -35.07 5.68
C LYS A 146 -14.92 -35.29 4.51
N LYS A 147 -15.19 -34.25 3.73
CA LYS A 147 -16.11 -34.30 2.60
C LYS A 147 -15.50 -34.98 1.37
N THR A 148 -14.24 -34.75 1.09
CA THR A 148 -13.59 -35.18 -0.16
C THR A 148 -12.66 -36.38 -0.01
N GLY A 149 -12.10 -36.62 1.21
CA GLY A 149 -11.12 -37.66 1.50
C GLY A 149 -9.80 -37.55 0.71
N LYS A 150 -9.51 -36.41 0.08
CA LYS A 150 -8.50 -36.34 -1.00
C LYS A 150 -7.31 -35.43 -0.71
N ILE A 151 -7.08 -34.96 0.50
CA ILE A 151 -5.89 -34.16 0.79
C ILE A 151 -4.68 -35.07 1.04
N LYS A 152 -3.58 -34.77 0.35
CA LYS A 152 -2.27 -35.38 0.52
C LYS A 152 -1.28 -34.33 1.04
N ASP A 153 -0.18 -34.76 1.65
CA ASP A 153 0.85 -33.83 2.12
C ASP A 153 1.42 -32.95 0.99
N SER A 154 1.55 -33.49 -0.23
CA SER A 154 1.98 -32.75 -1.42
C SER A 154 1.09 -31.58 -1.82
N HIS A 155 -0.16 -31.56 -1.34
CA HIS A 155 -1.09 -30.47 -1.61
C HIS A 155 -0.79 -29.21 -0.77
N PHE A 156 -0.03 -29.35 0.34
CA PHE A 156 0.42 -28.19 1.12
C PHE A 156 1.69 -27.62 0.50
N ASN A 157 1.55 -26.76 -0.49
CA ASN A 157 2.62 -26.22 -1.28
C ASN A 157 2.43 -24.72 -1.56
N GLU A 158 3.43 -24.07 -2.16
CA GLU A 158 3.42 -22.63 -2.49
C GLU A 158 2.25 -22.23 -3.38
N GLN A 159 1.90 -23.09 -4.33
CA GLN A 159 0.80 -22.81 -5.26
C GLN A 159 -0.55 -22.84 -4.55
N ALA A 160 -0.77 -23.78 -3.67
CA ALA A 160 -1.99 -23.86 -2.87
C ALA A 160 -2.11 -22.64 -1.94
N ILE A 161 -1.01 -22.16 -1.34
CA ILE A 161 -1.02 -20.90 -0.57
C ILE A 161 -1.46 -19.76 -1.47
N SER A 162 -0.80 -19.59 -2.62
CA SER A 162 -1.08 -18.48 -3.53
C SER A 162 -2.53 -18.50 -4.03
N ALA A 163 -3.03 -19.67 -4.42
CA ALA A 163 -4.39 -19.84 -4.90
C ALA A 163 -5.43 -19.53 -3.82
N LEU A 164 -5.23 -20.07 -2.59
CA LEU A 164 -6.14 -19.84 -1.48
C LEU A 164 -6.14 -18.37 -1.05
N VAL A 165 -4.96 -17.76 -0.92
CA VAL A 165 -4.81 -16.35 -0.55
C VAL A 165 -5.45 -15.46 -1.60
N GLN A 166 -5.22 -15.71 -2.90
CA GLN A 166 -5.81 -14.91 -3.98
C GLN A 166 -7.34 -15.04 -3.99
N SER A 167 -7.87 -16.26 -4.00
CA SER A 167 -9.32 -16.49 -4.04
C SER A 167 -10.04 -15.88 -2.83
N PHE A 168 -9.42 -15.96 -1.65
CA PHE A 168 -10.00 -15.36 -0.46
C PHE A 168 -9.88 -13.83 -0.45
N THR A 169 -8.81 -13.28 -1.00
CA THR A 169 -8.63 -11.83 -1.16
C THR A 169 -9.67 -11.26 -2.12
N ASP A 170 -9.90 -11.93 -3.25
CA ASP A 170 -10.93 -11.53 -4.22
C ASP A 170 -12.32 -11.55 -3.57
N TRP A 171 -12.64 -12.62 -2.84
CA TRP A 171 -13.90 -12.70 -2.10
C TRP A 171 -14.05 -11.59 -1.06
N LYS A 172 -12.99 -11.24 -0.31
CA LYS A 172 -13.02 -10.13 0.65
C LYS A 172 -13.31 -8.80 -0.04
N ILE A 173 -12.64 -8.54 -1.15
CA ILE A 173 -12.82 -7.31 -1.93
C ILE A 173 -14.28 -7.20 -2.40
N GLU A 174 -14.87 -8.28 -2.86
CA GLU A 174 -16.25 -8.29 -3.36
C GLU A 174 -17.31 -8.18 -2.25
N ASN A 175 -17.11 -8.85 -1.12
CA ASN A 175 -18.17 -9.08 -0.13
C ASN A 175 -18.01 -8.28 1.17
N LEU A 176 -16.79 -7.88 1.55
CA LEU A 176 -16.54 -7.21 2.82
C LEU A 176 -16.22 -5.72 2.70
N GLN A 177 -16.29 -5.14 1.50
CA GLN A 177 -16.06 -3.70 1.31
C GLN A 177 -17.04 -2.88 2.17
N GLY A 178 -16.49 -2.11 3.10
CA GLY A 178 -17.32 -1.25 3.97
C GLY A 178 -17.95 -1.94 5.17
N ARG A 179 -17.75 -3.24 5.35
CA ARG A 179 -18.33 -4.06 6.44
C ARG A 179 -17.31 -4.39 7.54
N PHE A 180 -16.37 -3.49 7.79
CA PHE A 180 -15.36 -3.63 8.82
C PHE A 180 -15.09 -2.28 9.50
N LYS A 181 -14.45 -2.33 10.66
CA LYS A 181 -14.02 -1.15 11.42
C LYS A 181 -12.53 -1.25 11.71
N TYR A 182 -11.94 -0.10 12.01
CA TYR A 182 -10.58 -0.06 12.51
C TYR A 182 -10.58 0.03 14.02
N LYS A 183 -9.76 -0.82 14.66
CA LYS A 183 -9.46 -0.72 16.08
C LYS A 183 -8.00 -0.36 16.25
N LYS A 184 -7.74 0.63 17.10
CA LYS A 184 -6.39 0.94 17.54
C LYS A 184 -5.86 -0.22 18.37
N THR A 185 -4.62 -0.63 18.10
CA THR A 185 -3.94 -1.65 18.90
C THR A 185 -3.05 -0.97 19.94
N ASP A 186 -2.97 -1.56 21.13
CA ASP A 186 -2.05 -1.09 22.14
C ASP A 186 -0.60 -1.31 21.67
N GLY A 187 0.18 -0.26 21.71
CA GLY A 187 1.59 -0.29 21.34
C GLY A 187 2.11 1.06 20.88
N SER A 188 3.23 1.47 21.44
CA SER A 188 3.99 2.63 20.96
C SER A 188 4.53 2.34 19.57
N THR A 189 4.44 3.29 18.67
CA THR A 189 5.00 3.19 17.31
C THR A 189 6.53 3.34 17.31
N GLY A 190 7.14 3.74 18.42
CA GLY A 190 8.57 3.98 18.49
C GLY A 190 9.03 5.08 17.51
N ALA A 191 10.22 4.90 16.93
CA ALA A 191 10.73 5.82 15.91
C ALA A 191 9.90 5.73 14.61
N THR A 192 9.61 6.89 14.01
CA THR A 192 8.90 6.99 12.73
C THR A 192 9.84 7.47 11.61
N ALA A 193 9.30 7.70 10.42
CA ALA A 193 10.07 8.28 9.33
C ALA A 193 10.48 9.74 9.62
N LEU A 194 9.70 10.48 10.40
CA LEU A 194 9.93 11.90 10.71
C LEU A 194 10.39 12.16 12.15
N THR A 195 10.26 11.20 13.06
CA THR A 195 10.63 11.35 14.48
C THR A 195 11.54 10.24 14.96
N TYR A 196 12.34 10.53 15.97
CA TYR A 196 13.06 9.54 16.76
C TYR A 196 12.12 8.88 17.78
N ALA A 197 12.63 7.88 18.51
CA ALA A 197 11.85 7.15 19.51
C ALA A 197 11.44 8.02 20.72
N ASP A 198 12.17 9.07 21.00
CA ASP A 198 11.88 10.08 22.02
C ASP A 198 10.87 11.15 21.57
N GLY A 199 10.35 11.04 20.32
CA GLY A 199 9.43 12.00 19.73
C GLY A 199 10.08 13.23 19.12
N SER A 200 11.41 13.40 19.24
CA SER A 200 12.11 14.53 18.62
C SER A 200 12.11 14.39 17.08
N VAL A 201 12.05 15.53 16.39
CA VAL A 201 12.00 15.59 14.93
C VAL A 201 13.37 15.26 14.34
N ARG A 202 13.40 14.42 13.31
CA ARG A 202 14.60 14.14 12.53
C ARG A 202 15.05 15.40 11.79
N GLU A 203 16.36 15.54 11.60
CA GLU A 203 16.94 16.66 10.83
C GLU A 203 16.67 16.48 9.34
N GLU A 204 16.77 15.26 8.86
CA GLU A 204 16.69 14.92 7.45
C GLU A 204 16.04 13.54 7.20
N ILE A 205 15.60 13.35 5.98
CA ILE A 205 15.08 12.09 5.46
C ILE A 205 15.74 11.78 4.11
N ALA A 206 15.95 10.50 3.81
CA ALA A 206 16.46 10.11 2.49
C ALA A 206 15.45 10.44 1.39
N GLN A 207 15.89 11.08 0.30
CA GLN A 207 15.06 11.43 -0.86
C GLN A 207 14.14 10.30 -1.30
N GLY A 208 14.67 9.08 -1.42
CA GLY A 208 13.88 7.92 -1.86
C GLY A 208 12.71 7.54 -0.96
N ARG A 209 12.60 8.12 0.25
CA ARG A 209 11.44 7.98 1.13
C ARG A 209 10.27 8.87 0.72
N ILE A 210 10.53 9.98 0.05
CA ILE A 210 9.52 10.97 -0.36
C ILE A 210 9.36 11.07 -1.89
N GLY A 211 10.39 10.72 -2.67
CA GLY A 211 10.29 10.69 -4.13
C GLY A 211 11.54 10.16 -4.80
N VAL A 212 11.40 9.50 -5.97
CA VAL A 212 12.55 9.02 -6.75
C VAL A 212 13.16 10.10 -7.61
N LYS A 213 12.38 11.12 -7.99
CA LYS A 213 12.81 12.27 -8.77
C LYS A 213 12.95 13.48 -7.85
N MET A 214 13.75 14.45 -8.26
CA MET A 214 13.91 15.71 -7.54
C MET A 214 13.97 16.85 -8.57
N LYS A 215 13.21 17.91 -8.33
CA LYS A 215 13.32 19.17 -9.09
C LYS A 215 14.25 20.13 -8.35
N GLU A 216 15.10 20.82 -9.07
CA GLU A 216 15.97 21.86 -8.52
C GLU A 216 15.16 23.08 -8.06
N GLY A 217 15.74 23.85 -7.16
CA GLY A 217 15.14 25.02 -6.54
C GLY A 217 14.42 24.72 -5.23
N ASP A 218 14.26 25.76 -4.43
CA ASP A 218 13.66 25.66 -3.10
C ASP A 218 12.17 25.33 -3.16
N ALA A 219 11.71 24.55 -2.21
CA ALA A 219 10.29 24.33 -2.00
C ALA A 219 9.68 25.52 -1.24
N ALA A 220 8.36 25.72 -1.41
CA ALA A 220 7.60 26.76 -0.72
C ALA A 220 7.81 26.70 0.81
N ASP A 221 7.77 27.83 1.49
CA ASP A 221 8.05 27.91 2.94
C ASP A 221 7.12 27.05 3.80
N LYS A 222 5.86 26.88 3.38
CA LYS A 222 4.86 26.05 4.06
C LYS A 222 5.00 24.56 3.76
N TYR A 223 5.89 24.17 2.84
CA TYR A 223 6.17 22.77 2.57
C TYR A 223 7.09 22.18 3.64
N LEU A 224 6.78 20.97 4.09
CA LEU A 224 7.48 20.29 5.18
C LEU A 224 8.98 20.08 4.93
N TYR A 225 9.38 19.96 3.66
CA TYR A 225 10.75 19.66 3.27
C TYR A 225 11.39 20.85 2.52
N ASP A 226 12.71 20.93 2.54
CA ASP A 226 13.47 21.94 1.82
C ASP A 226 13.55 21.68 0.31
N ALA A 227 13.33 20.45 -0.13
CA ALA A 227 13.49 20.04 -1.53
C ALA A 227 12.22 19.39 -2.09
N LYS A 228 12.04 19.52 -3.43
CA LYS A 228 10.88 19.02 -4.17
C LYS A 228 11.16 17.61 -4.69
N ALA A 229 10.96 16.59 -3.84
CA ALA A 229 11.08 15.19 -4.23
C ALA A 229 9.69 14.61 -4.57
N TYR A 230 9.58 13.96 -5.74
CA TYR A 230 8.31 13.48 -6.28
C TYR A 230 8.45 12.17 -7.06
N ASP A 231 7.33 11.51 -7.34
CA ASP A 231 7.26 10.28 -8.13
C ASP A 231 6.58 10.49 -9.48
N SER A 232 5.52 11.29 -9.52
CA SER A 232 4.74 11.59 -10.71
C SER A 232 4.71 13.10 -11.04
N PRO A 233 4.40 13.49 -12.29
CA PRO A 233 4.23 14.89 -12.63
C PRO A 233 3.13 15.58 -11.83
N LEU A 234 2.04 14.89 -11.54
CA LEU A 234 0.91 15.41 -10.74
C LEU A 234 1.34 15.75 -9.31
N GLU A 235 2.15 14.89 -8.68
CA GLU A 235 2.71 15.20 -7.35
C GLU A 235 3.63 16.42 -7.36
N LEU A 236 4.41 16.63 -8.44
CA LEU A 236 5.23 17.83 -8.58
C LEU A 236 4.36 19.08 -8.72
N GLU A 237 3.29 19.01 -9.51
CA GLU A 237 2.32 20.11 -9.63
C GLU A 237 1.73 20.46 -8.26
N ASP A 238 1.40 19.47 -7.44
CA ASP A 238 0.86 19.68 -6.08
C ASP A 238 1.89 20.31 -5.14
N ILE A 239 3.15 19.90 -5.22
CA ILE A 239 4.23 20.51 -4.41
C ILE A 239 4.44 21.98 -4.78
N GLU A 240 4.27 22.34 -6.07
CA GLU A 240 4.50 23.68 -6.59
C GLU A 240 3.22 24.55 -6.63
N SER A 241 2.07 23.96 -6.33
CA SER A 241 0.78 24.66 -6.37
C SER A 241 0.70 25.73 -5.29
N ASP A 242 0.31 26.93 -5.69
CA ASP A 242 -0.02 28.02 -4.74
C ASP A 242 -1.45 27.85 -4.20
N VAL A 243 -1.64 26.78 -3.39
CA VAL A 243 -2.92 26.50 -2.73
C VAL A 243 -3.27 27.63 -1.77
N ASP A 244 -2.28 28.16 -1.06
CA ASP A 244 -2.46 29.20 -0.04
C ASP A 244 -2.93 30.51 -0.65
N GLY A 245 -2.28 31.01 -1.70
CA GLY A 245 -2.74 32.22 -2.41
C GLY A 245 -4.14 32.07 -2.97
N GLY A 246 -4.48 30.88 -3.47
CA GLY A 246 -5.82 30.56 -3.95
C GLY A 246 -6.91 30.48 -2.87
N LEU A 247 -6.55 30.42 -1.58
CA LEU A 247 -7.46 30.39 -0.43
C LEU A 247 -7.60 31.75 0.27
N SER A 248 -6.93 32.79 -0.24
CA SER A 248 -6.90 34.11 0.38
C SER A 248 -8.29 34.60 0.84
N GLY A 249 -8.39 35.00 2.09
CA GLY A 249 -9.65 35.47 2.70
C GLY A 249 -10.63 34.36 3.15
N ILE A 250 -10.39 33.09 2.82
CA ILE A 250 -11.24 31.96 3.18
C ILE A 250 -10.56 31.08 4.23
N ALA A 251 -9.31 30.75 4.00
CA ALA A 251 -8.50 29.91 4.86
C ALA A 251 -7.00 30.13 4.56
N GLU A 252 -6.17 29.56 5.41
CA GLU A 252 -4.72 29.58 5.27
C GLU A 252 -4.19 28.15 5.35
N VAL A 253 -3.30 27.76 4.41
CA VAL A 253 -2.50 26.54 4.55
C VAL A 253 -1.43 26.83 5.60
N VAL A 254 -1.45 26.13 6.71
CA VAL A 254 -0.44 26.25 7.77
C VAL A 254 0.82 25.50 7.38
N VAL A 255 0.66 24.23 7.00
CA VAL A 255 1.74 23.37 6.53
C VAL A 255 1.19 22.28 5.61
N TYR A 256 2.02 21.82 4.69
CA TYR A 256 1.71 20.65 3.87
C TYR A 256 2.99 19.86 3.55
N GLY A 257 2.83 18.59 3.20
CA GLY A 257 3.96 17.77 2.81
C GLY A 257 3.59 16.39 2.31
N LYS A 258 4.52 15.76 1.58
CA LYS A 258 4.41 14.36 1.22
C LYS A 258 4.55 13.48 2.46
N ILE A 259 3.74 12.44 2.53
CA ILE A 259 3.84 11.40 3.53
C ILE A 259 4.98 10.46 3.10
N PRO A 260 6.00 10.23 3.95
CA PRO A 260 7.08 9.34 3.61
C PRO A 260 6.57 7.92 3.35
N ARG A 261 7.07 7.29 2.30
CA ARG A 261 6.67 5.94 1.88
C ARG A 261 6.74 4.94 3.04
N SER A 262 5.71 4.14 3.19
CA SER A 262 5.59 3.10 4.21
C SER A 262 5.70 3.62 5.65
N SER A 263 5.49 4.92 5.88
CA SER A 263 5.50 5.50 7.22
C SER A 263 4.14 5.38 7.90
N ILE A 264 3.07 5.53 7.14
CA ILE A 264 1.70 5.25 7.59
C ILE A 264 1.32 3.87 7.08
N ALA A 265 0.73 3.07 7.94
CA ALA A 265 0.40 1.68 7.65
C ALA A 265 -1.07 1.39 7.95
N ILE A 266 -1.97 1.94 7.11
CA ILE A 266 -3.40 1.63 7.19
C ILE A 266 -3.60 0.19 6.69
N PRO A 267 -4.04 -0.76 7.51
CA PRO A 267 -4.31 -2.11 7.06
C PRO A 267 -5.39 -2.13 5.99
N THR A 268 -5.20 -2.92 4.96
CA THR A 268 -6.15 -3.06 3.86
C THR A 268 -6.78 -4.44 3.83
N ILE A 269 -7.97 -4.53 3.25
CA ILE A 269 -8.78 -5.76 3.25
C ILE A 269 -8.09 -6.90 2.50
N ASP A 270 -7.21 -6.58 1.54
CA ASP A 270 -6.38 -7.54 0.82
C ASP A 270 -5.20 -8.10 1.64
N GLY A 271 -5.08 -7.70 2.92
CA GLY A 271 -3.98 -8.10 3.80
C GLY A 271 -2.72 -7.22 3.66
N GLY A 272 -2.76 -6.22 2.80
CA GLY A 272 -1.70 -5.26 2.60
C GLY A 272 -1.73 -4.09 3.58
N LYS A 273 -0.98 -3.06 3.22
CA LYS A 273 -0.93 -1.77 3.92
C LYS A 273 -1.02 -0.66 2.90
N TYR A 274 -1.70 0.41 3.27
CA TYR A 274 -1.86 1.59 2.47
C TYR A 274 -1.24 2.79 3.18
N SER A 275 -0.64 3.70 2.44
CA SER A 275 -0.10 4.98 2.90
C SER A 275 -0.49 6.04 1.88
N PRO A 276 -1.22 7.09 2.27
CA PRO A 276 -1.55 8.21 1.38
C PRO A 276 -0.31 9.00 0.94
N ASP A 277 -0.48 9.89 -0.04
CA ASP A 277 0.63 10.64 -0.62
C ASP A 277 0.91 11.97 0.07
N PHE A 278 -0.13 12.75 0.40
CA PHE A 278 0.00 14.10 0.95
C PHE A 278 -0.83 14.32 2.21
N MET A 279 -0.38 15.25 3.03
CA MET A 279 -1.07 15.76 4.21
C MET A 279 -1.00 17.29 4.24
N TYR A 280 -2.11 17.92 4.65
CA TYR A 280 -2.28 19.36 4.77
C TYR A 280 -2.89 19.69 6.12
N VAL A 281 -2.41 20.75 6.75
CA VAL A 281 -3.08 21.41 7.87
C VAL A 281 -3.55 22.78 7.39
N VAL A 282 -4.84 23.04 7.53
CA VAL A 282 -5.49 24.25 7.01
C VAL A 282 -6.28 24.90 8.13
N LYS A 283 -6.15 26.22 8.29
CA LYS A 283 -6.87 27.02 9.27
C LYS A 283 -7.91 27.89 8.57
N LYS A 284 -9.16 27.84 9.01
CA LYS A 284 -10.23 28.69 8.48
C LYS A 284 -10.05 30.15 8.92
N ALA A 285 -10.44 31.11 8.07
CA ALA A 285 -10.33 32.55 8.37
C ALA A 285 -11.17 33.00 9.58
N ASN A 286 -12.25 32.27 9.92
CA ASN A 286 -13.09 32.54 11.07
C ASN A 286 -12.48 32.08 12.42
N GLY A 287 -11.25 31.55 12.42
CA GLY A 287 -10.56 31.10 13.62
C GLY A 287 -11.00 29.74 14.15
N ASP A 288 -11.89 29.05 13.45
CA ASP A 288 -12.31 27.70 13.81
C ASP A 288 -11.15 26.69 13.70
N LYS A 289 -11.40 25.51 14.28
CA LYS A 289 -10.45 24.41 14.38
C LYS A 289 -9.70 24.13 13.06
N GLU A 290 -8.43 23.83 13.19
CA GLU A 290 -7.62 23.33 12.09
C GLU A 290 -8.25 22.12 11.42
N LEU A 291 -8.27 22.13 10.09
CA LEU A 291 -8.71 21.02 9.25
C LEU A 291 -7.50 20.25 8.81
N ASN A 292 -7.48 18.95 9.08
CA ASN A 292 -6.47 18.06 8.58
C ASN A 292 -6.97 17.38 7.29
N ILE A 293 -6.26 17.55 6.18
CA ILE A 293 -6.63 16.98 4.90
C ILE A 293 -5.54 16.00 4.48
N VAL A 294 -5.94 14.77 4.20
CA VAL A 294 -5.06 13.73 3.69
C VAL A 294 -5.49 13.39 2.28
N VAL A 295 -4.54 13.37 1.36
CA VAL A 295 -4.81 13.22 -0.07
C VAL A 295 -4.04 12.05 -0.65
N GLU A 296 -4.74 11.25 -1.43
CA GLU A 296 -4.18 10.25 -2.34
C GLU A 296 -4.22 10.78 -3.76
N THR A 297 -3.08 10.78 -4.42
CA THR A 297 -2.92 11.27 -5.79
C THR A 297 -2.99 10.10 -6.78
N LYS A 298 -3.87 10.18 -7.77
CA LYS A 298 -4.03 9.14 -8.80
C LYS A 298 -3.98 9.73 -10.20
N ASP A 299 -3.05 9.22 -11.00
CA ASP A 299 -2.87 9.57 -12.41
C ASP A 299 -3.92 8.87 -13.30
N VAL A 300 -5.22 9.11 -12.99
CA VAL A 300 -6.37 8.61 -13.74
C VAL A 300 -7.47 9.68 -13.78
N GLU A 301 -8.27 9.68 -14.83
CA GLU A 301 -9.34 10.66 -14.99
C GLU A 301 -10.58 10.34 -14.13
N ASN A 302 -10.85 9.05 -13.90
CA ASN A 302 -12.03 8.58 -13.18
C ASN A 302 -11.70 7.46 -12.19
N LYS A 303 -12.41 7.41 -11.06
CA LYS A 303 -12.32 6.31 -10.09
C LYS A 303 -12.66 4.94 -10.69
N SER A 304 -13.51 4.88 -11.71
CA SER A 304 -13.90 3.64 -12.39
C SER A 304 -12.76 2.99 -13.17
N THR A 305 -11.71 3.73 -13.51
CA THR A 305 -10.53 3.21 -14.21
C THR A 305 -9.47 2.62 -13.26
N LEU A 306 -9.68 2.74 -11.96
CA LEU A 306 -8.80 2.15 -10.95
C LEU A 306 -8.90 0.63 -10.98
N ARG A 307 -7.76 -0.04 -10.85
CA ARG A 307 -7.76 -1.50 -10.66
C ARG A 307 -8.49 -1.87 -9.37
N GLY A 308 -9.17 -3.00 -9.34
CA GLY A 308 -9.98 -3.43 -8.19
C GLY A 308 -9.24 -3.37 -6.85
N VAL A 309 -7.95 -3.76 -6.81
CA VAL A 309 -7.10 -3.68 -5.62
C VAL A 309 -6.84 -2.22 -5.19
N GLU A 310 -6.63 -1.32 -6.14
CA GLU A 310 -6.39 0.11 -5.83
C GLU A 310 -7.68 0.78 -5.32
N ALA A 311 -8.81 0.47 -5.94
CA ALA A 311 -10.11 0.94 -5.47
C ALA A 311 -10.41 0.43 -4.04
N ALA A 312 -10.10 -0.83 -3.75
CA ALA A 312 -10.24 -1.41 -2.41
C ALA A 312 -9.35 -0.70 -1.37
N LYS A 313 -8.10 -0.36 -1.72
CA LYS A 313 -7.19 0.40 -0.84
C LYS A 313 -7.72 1.80 -0.54
N ILE A 314 -8.19 2.52 -1.54
CA ILE A 314 -8.81 3.84 -1.35
C ILE A 314 -10.04 3.72 -0.46
N LYS A 315 -10.87 2.70 -0.67
CA LYS A 315 -12.05 2.46 0.17
C LYS A 315 -11.67 2.17 1.62
N CYS A 316 -10.62 1.40 1.85
CA CYS A 316 -10.07 1.18 3.19
C CYS A 316 -9.64 2.50 3.85
N ALA A 317 -8.97 3.38 3.11
CA ALA A 317 -8.58 4.69 3.60
C ALA A 317 -9.80 5.57 3.93
N GLU A 318 -10.82 5.63 3.06
CA GLU A 318 -12.06 6.36 3.34
C GLU A 318 -12.70 5.93 4.67
N ILE A 319 -12.79 4.61 4.90
CA ILE A 319 -13.35 4.04 6.14
C ILE A 319 -12.45 4.39 7.34
N PHE A 320 -11.13 4.27 7.19
CA PHE A 320 -10.18 4.59 8.24
C PHE A 320 -10.32 6.05 8.71
N PHE A 321 -10.28 7.00 7.78
CA PHE A 321 -10.38 8.42 8.10
C PHE A 321 -11.76 8.81 8.61
N LYS A 322 -12.83 8.19 8.10
CA LYS A 322 -14.17 8.35 8.67
C LYS A 322 -14.23 7.85 10.11
N ASN A 323 -13.57 6.75 10.43
CA ASN A 323 -13.50 6.23 11.80
C ASN A 323 -12.72 7.17 12.73
N LEU A 324 -11.62 7.78 12.27
CA LEU A 324 -10.89 8.80 13.02
C LEU A 324 -11.75 10.05 13.26
N SER A 325 -12.49 10.52 12.25
CA SER A 325 -13.39 11.66 12.39
C SER A 325 -14.52 11.38 13.40
N ALA A 326 -15.06 10.16 13.39
CA ALA A 326 -16.07 9.73 14.36
C ALA A 326 -15.55 9.68 15.82
N GLN A 327 -14.23 9.57 16.00
CA GLN A 327 -13.55 9.66 17.30
C GLN A 327 -13.26 11.12 17.72
N GLY A 328 -13.80 12.09 17.01
CA GLY A 328 -13.66 13.52 17.29
C GLY A 328 -12.40 14.17 16.70
N TYR A 329 -11.67 13.45 15.82
CA TYR A 329 -10.50 13.99 15.17
C TYR A 329 -10.87 14.64 13.83
N ASN A 330 -10.57 15.94 13.67
CA ASN A 330 -10.96 16.69 12.47
C ASN A 330 -10.03 16.39 11.30
N VAL A 331 -10.27 15.26 10.61
CA VAL A 331 -9.48 14.81 9.47
C VAL A 331 -10.37 14.42 8.29
N HIS A 332 -9.99 14.87 7.10
CA HIS A 332 -10.69 14.62 5.84
C HIS A 332 -9.79 13.91 4.85
N PHE A 333 -10.22 12.77 4.35
CA PHE A 333 -9.52 12.06 3.28
C PHE A 333 -10.15 12.38 1.92
N ARG A 334 -9.32 12.64 0.93
CA ARG A 334 -9.73 12.90 -0.46
C ARG A 334 -8.85 12.15 -1.44
N THR A 335 -9.43 11.78 -2.57
CA THR A 335 -8.68 11.24 -3.71
C THR A 335 -8.61 12.33 -4.78
N GLN A 336 -7.40 12.70 -5.16
CA GLN A 336 -7.14 13.58 -6.29
C GLN A 336 -7.05 12.76 -7.56
N LEU A 337 -7.77 13.17 -8.58
CA LEU A 337 -7.72 12.63 -9.93
C LEU A 337 -7.09 13.68 -10.86
N ASN A 338 -6.59 13.31 -12.05
CA ASN A 338 -5.92 14.20 -12.99
C ASN A 338 -6.68 15.48 -13.37
N ASN A 339 -8.00 15.41 -13.30
CA ASN A 339 -8.87 16.55 -13.63
C ASN A 339 -9.13 17.50 -12.46
N LYS A 340 -8.60 17.23 -11.26
CA LYS A 340 -8.78 18.04 -10.05
C LYS A 340 -7.46 18.59 -9.54
N LYS A 341 -7.40 19.90 -9.37
CA LYS A 341 -6.26 20.57 -8.71
C LYS A 341 -6.39 20.52 -7.20
N MET A 342 -5.27 20.50 -6.49
CA MET A 342 -5.22 20.47 -5.02
C MET A 342 -6.03 21.61 -4.39
N LEU A 343 -5.95 22.83 -4.95
CA LEU A 343 -6.76 23.97 -4.51
C LEU A 343 -8.27 23.67 -4.48
N GLN A 344 -8.78 22.97 -5.49
CA GLN A 344 -10.22 22.61 -5.56
C GLN A 344 -10.58 21.62 -4.45
N ILE A 345 -9.71 20.64 -4.19
CA ILE A 345 -9.90 19.65 -3.13
C ILE A 345 -9.95 20.32 -1.76
N VAL A 346 -9.01 21.22 -1.50
CA VAL A 346 -8.97 21.96 -0.22
C VAL A 346 -10.22 22.85 -0.07
N LYS A 347 -10.64 23.55 -1.13
CA LYS A 347 -11.88 24.35 -1.11
C LYS A 347 -13.13 23.51 -0.82
N GLU A 348 -13.25 22.34 -1.45
CA GLU A 348 -14.37 21.40 -1.21
C GLU A 348 -14.45 20.96 0.27
N VAL A 349 -13.32 20.79 0.95
CA VAL A 349 -13.28 20.41 2.36
C VAL A 349 -13.64 21.57 3.27
N ILE A 350 -13.19 22.78 2.94
CA ILE A 350 -13.44 23.98 3.77
C ILE A 350 -14.93 24.39 3.74
N THR A 351 -15.61 24.12 2.62
CA THR A 351 -17.02 24.50 2.40
C THR A 351 -18.03 23.47 2.92
N GLN A 352 -17.56 22.29 3.34
CA GLN A 352 -18.37 21.26 4.01
C GLN A 352 -18.46 21.49 5.51
#